data_fcdf18f8ac703d1fde81829f8921c948
#
_entry.id   fcdf18f8ac703d1fde81829f8921c948
#
_cell.length_a   1.000
_cell.length_b   1.000
_cell.length_c   1.000
_cell.angle_alpha   90.00
_cell.angle_beta   90.00
_cell.angle_gamma   90.00
#
_symmetry.space_group_name_H-M   'P 1'
#
loop_
_entity.id
_entity.type
_entity.pdbx_description
1 polymer ?
#
loop_
_entity_poly.entity_id
_entity_poly.type
_entity_poly.pdbx_seq_one_letter_code
_entity_poly.pdbx_strand_id
1 'polypeptide(L)'
;MKKLNFLSIFFVALFLLTGCQAVKNKTDAIVEKENEKLSRYIGKSSNDLKLDLGKPDEDYKNEKGNFELVYKTKKYGIPCERRFEINSKSIVVGFVSNGCF
;
A
#
# COMPACT_ATOMS: atom_id res chain seq x y z
N MET A 1 -40.96 1.83 -30.61
CA MET A 1 -39.84 0.94 -30.94
C MET A 1 -38.46 1.58 -30.76
N LYS A 2 -38.27 2.83 -31.20
CA LYS A 2 -36.96 3.53 -31.00
C LYS A 2 -36.60 3.76 -29.53
N LYS A 3 -37.56 3.92 -28.63
CA LYS A 3 -37.33 4.10 -27.19
C LYS A 3 -36.82 2.84 -26.50
N LEU A 4 -37.20 1.65 -26.96
CA LEU A 4 -36.75 0.37 -26.39
C LEU A 4 -35.25 0.10 -26.66
N ASN A 5 -34.80 0.44 -27.89
CA ASN A 5 -33.39 0.27 -28.24
C ASN A 5 -32.46 1.21 -27.46
N PHE A 6 -32.93 2.41 -27.16
CA PHE A 6 -32.17 3.38 -26.38
C PHE A 6 -31.99 2.91 -24.93
N LEU A 7 -33.04 2.34 -24.34
CA LEU A 7 -32.98 1.76 -22.98
C LEU A 7 -32.07 0.55 -22.91
N SER A 8 -32.04 -0.28 -23.94
CA SER A 8 -31.18 -1.45 -24.05
C SER A 8 -29.70 -1.06 -24.08
N ILE A 9 -29.34 -0.05 -24.87
CA ILE A 9 -27.94 0.47 -24.95
C ILE A 9 -27.54 1.07 -23.60
N PHE A 10 -28.42 1.77 -22.91
CA PHE A 10 -28.15 2.35 -21.59
C PHE A 10 -27.87 1.27 -20.55
N PHE A 11 -28.60 0.16 -20.57
CA PHE A 11 -28.41 -0.96 -19.67
C PHE A 11 -27.05 -1.65 -19.88
N VAL A 12 -26.62 -1.84 -21.13
CA VAL A 12 -25.32 -2.44 -21.46
C VAL A 12 -24.18 -1.54 -21.00
N ALA A 13 -24.28 -0.22 -21.19
CA ALA A 13 -23.28 0.73 -20.71
C ALA A 13 -23.13 0.72 -19.19
N LEU A 14 -24.24 0.60 -18.46
CA LEU A 14 -24.24 0.51 -17.00
C LEU A 14 -23.56 -0.77 -16.50
N PHE A 15 -23.75 -1.88 -17.20
CA PHE A 15 -23.15 -3.16 -16.86
C PHE A 15 -21.62 -3.15 -17.00
N LEU A 16 -21.09 -2.49 -18.02
CA LEU A 16 -19.65 -2.34 -18.25
C LEU A 16 -18.99 -1.49 -17.16
N LEU A 17 -19.64 -0.42 -16.71
CA LEU A 17 -19.15 0.43 -15.63
C LEU A 17 -19.08 -0.32 -14.28
N THR A 18 -20.05 -1.17 -13.99
CA THR A 18 -20.08 -1.97 -12.76
C THR A 18 -18.94 -3.01 -12.72
N GLY A 19 -18.59 -3.61 -13.86
CA GLY A 19 -17.47 -4.54 -13.97
C GLY A 19 -16.12 -3.91 -13.63
N CYS A 20 -15.87 -2.68 -14.12
CA CYS A 20 -14.63 -1.95 -13.83
C CYS A 20 -14.50 -1.59 -12.34
N GLN A 21 -15.59 -1.22 -11.68
CA GLN A 21 -15.60 -0.91 -10.26
C GLN A 21 -15.28 -2.13 -9.39
N ALA A 22 -15.75 -3.31 -9.74
CA ALA A 22 -15.49 -4.55 -9.00
C ALA A 22 -14.00 -4.90 -8.98
N VAL A 23 -13.29 -4.75 -10.11
CA VAL A 23 -11.83 -5.00 -10.19
C VAL A 23 -11.06 -3.97 -9.35
N LYS A 24 -11.44 -2.71 -9.42
CA LYS A 24 -10.83 -1.63 -8.64
C LYS A 24 -10.98 -1.87 -7.14
N ASN A 25 -12.16 -2.30 -6.68
CA ASN A 25 -12.42 -2.59 -5.27
C ASN A 25 -11.53 -3.71 -4.71
N LYS A 26 -11.25 -4.75 -5.50
CA LYS A 26 -10.35 -5.84 -5.09
C LYS A 26 -8.91 -5.35 -4.90
N THR A 27 -8.42 -4.53 -5.81
CA THR A 27 -7.07 -3.94 -5.72
C THR A 27 -6.95 -3.01 -4.52
N ASP A 28 -7.95 -2.15 -4.30
CA ASP A 28 -7.99 -1.24 -3.17
C ASP A 28 -8.03 -1.99 -1.84
N ALA A 29 -8.74 -3.12 -1.75
CA ALA A 29 -8.81 -3.95 -0.54
C ALA A 29 -7.46 -4.56 -0.18
N ILE A 30 -6.66 -4.99 -1.16
CA ILE A 30 -5.32 -5.53 -0.94
C ILE A 30 -4.37 -4.45 -0.42
N VAL A 31 -4.38 -3.27 -1.03
CA VAL A 31 -3.58 -2.11 -0.61
C VAL A 31 -3.97 -1.65 0.79
N GLU A 32 -5.26 -1.62 1.09
CA GLU A 32 -5.78 -1.24 2.40
C GLU A 32 -5.33 -2.20 3.50
N LYS A 33 -5.32 -3.51 3.26
CA LYS A 33 -4.81 -4.50 4.21
C LYS A 33 -3.32 -4.33 4.49
N GLU A 34 -2.53 -4.06 3.46
CA GLU A 34 -1.10 -3.81 3.61
C GLU A 34 -0.86 -2.55 4.45
N ASN A 35 -1.56 -1.45 4.15
CA ASN A 35 -1.47 -0.21 4.89
C ASN A 35 -1.92 -0.36 6.35
N GLU A 36 -2.98 -1.12 6.60
CA GLU A 36 -3.44 -1.41 7.95
C GLU A 36 -2.40 -2.18 8.75
N LYS A 37 -1.78 -3.18 8.16
CA LYS A 37 -0.71 -3.97 8.77
C LYS A 37 0.49 -3.09 9.14
N LEU A 38 0.93 -2.22 8.24
CA LEU A 38 2.09 -1.36 8.46
C LEU A 38 1.79 -0.19 9.40
N SER A 39 0.56 0.30 9.43
CA SER A 39 0.16 1.39 10.32
C SER A 39 0.28 1.03 11.80
N ARG A 40 0.27 -0.25 12.13
CA ARG A 40 0.46 -0.73 13.52
C ARG A 40 1.83 -0.39 14.08
N TYR A 41 2.81 -0.16 13.22
CA TYR A 41 4.16 0.20 13.64
C TYR A 41 4.31 1.69 13.96
N ILE A 42 3.39 2.54 13.51
CA ILE A 42 3.42 3.98 13.83
C ILE A 42 3.29 4.17 15.33
N GLY A 43 4.21 4.93 15.92
CA GLY A 43 4.29 5.14 17.36
C GLY A 43 5.11 4.11 18.11
N LYS A 44 5.53 3.02 17.46
CA LYS A 44 6.42 2.03 18.06
C LYS A 44 7.87 2.41 17.86
N SER A 45 8.77 1.82 18.67
CA SER A 45 10.21 2.07 18.54
C SER A 45 10.80 1.38 17.30
N SER A 46 11.89 1.92 16.78
CA SER A 46 12.64 1.29 15.69
C SER A 46 13.17 -0.10 16.09
N ASN A 47 13.47 -0.33 17.35
CA ASN A 47 13.88 -1.63 17.85
C ASN A 47 12.74 -2.66 17.71
N ASP A 48 11.52 -2.30 18.07
CA ASP A 48 10.36 -3.18 17.91
C ASP A 48 10.13 -3.53 16.43
N LEU A 49 10.28 -2.56 15.54
CA LEU A 49 10.19 -2.78 14.10
C LEU A 49 11.26 -3.78 13.63
N LYS A 50 12.50 -3.61 14.07
CA LYS A 50 13.61 -4.51 13.70
C LYS A 50 13.47 -5.91 14.29
N LEU A 51 12.86 -6.04 15.47
CA LEU A 51 12.56 -7.36 16.03
C LEU A 51 11.55 -8.13 15.20
N ASP A 52 10.55 -7.44 14.65
CA ASP A 52 9.50 -8.06 13.83
C ASP A 52 9.96 -8.32 12.40
N LEU A 53 10.62 -7.35 11.76
CA LEU A 53 10.98 -7.40 10.34
C LEU A 53 12.44 -7.78 10.08
N GLY A 54 13.28 -7.78 11.11
CA GLY A 54 14.68 -8.08 10.97
C GLY A 54 15.52 -6.84 10.59
N LYS A 55 16.74 -7.10 10.13
CA LYS A 55 17.66 -6.04 9.70
C LYS A 55 17.17 -5.42 8.39
N PRO A 56 17.08 -4.08 8.29
CA PRO A 56 16.70 -3.43 7.03
C PRO A 56 17.79 -3.60 5.96
N ASP A 57 17.38 -3.60 4.70
CA ASP A 57 18.29 -3.63 3.56
C ASP A 57 19.04 -2.32 3.41
N GLU A 58 18.40 -1.20 3.74
CA GLU A 58 19.00 0.12 3.74
C GLU A 58 18.58 0.89 4.99
N ASP A 59 19.50 1.71 5.51
CA ASP A 59 19.31 2.57 6.66
C ASP A 59 20.06 3.87 6.37
N TYR A 60 19.34 4.97 6.18
CA TYR A 60 19.96 6.25 5.86
C TYR A 60 19.18 7.42 6.46
N LYS A 61 19.86 8.55 6.60
CA LYS A 61 19.28 9.80 7.09
C LYS A 61 18.69 10.57 5.92
N ASN A 62 17.42 10.99 6.04
CA ASN A 62 16.74 11.75 4.99
C ASN A 62 16.98 13.27 5.14
N GLU A 63 16.43 14.06 4.21
CA GLU A 63 16.59 15.51 4.19
C GLU A 63 15.98 16.21 5.42
N LYS A 64 14.96 15.60 6.02
CA LYS A 64 14.31 16.13 7.21
C LYS A 64 15.10 15.87 8.50
N GLY A 65 16.19 15.12 8.42
CA GLY A 65 16.97 14.72 9.58
C GLY A 65 16.46 13.47 10.29
N ASN A 66 15.44 12.81 9.73
CA ASN A 66 14.95 11.52 10.23
C ASN A 66 15.69 10.38 9.54
N PHE A 67 15.60 9.18 10.10
CA PHE A 67 16.14 7.98 9.46
C PHE A 67 15.07 7.27 8.66
N GLU A 68 15.48 6.63 7.58
CA GLU A 68 14.61 5.76 6.80
C GLU A 68 15.18 4.35 6.80
N LEU A 69 14.34 3.39 7.20
CA LEU A 69 14.64 1.96 7.15
C LEU A 69 13.91 1.36 5.95
N VAL A 70 14.64 0.75 5.05
CA VAL A 70 14.10 0.20 3.79
C VAL A 70 14.19 -1.31 3.81
N TYR A 71 13.07 -1.98 3.59
CA TYR A 71 12.96 -3.43 3.48
C TYR A 71 12.53 -3.80 2.06
N LYS A 72 13.31 -4.63 1.41
CA LYS A 72 13.06 -5.07 0.03
C LYS A 72 12.78 -6.56 0.00
N THR A 73 11.67 -6.94 -0.63
CA THR A 73 11.29 -8.33 -0.83
C THR A 73 10.80 -8.53 -2.27
N LYS A 74 10.65 -9.78 -2.69
CA LYS A 74 10.04 -10.13 -3.98
C LYS A 74 8.97 -11.18 -3.76
N LYS A 75 7.85 -11.03 -4.45
CA LYS A 75 6.78 -12.02 -4.49
C LYS A 75 6.35 -12.22 -5.93
N TYR A 76 6.46 -13.44 -6.43
CA TYR A 76 6.20 -13.78 -7.83
C TYR A 76 7.00 -12.93 -8.82
N GLY A 77 8.26 -12.62 -8.48
CA GLY A 77 9.12 -11.78 -9.30
C GLY A 77 8.81 -10.29 -9.23
N ILE A 78 7.79 -9.87 -8.50
CA ILE A 78 7.41 -8.47 -8.34
C ILE A 78 8.13 -7.90 -7.12
N PRO A 79 8.94 -6.83 -7.29
CA PRO A 79 9.64 -6.23 -6.16
C PRO A 79 8.68 -5.48 -5.24
N CYS A 80 8.88 -5.67 -3.94
CA CYS A 80 8.15 -4.97 -2.89
C CYS A 80 9.14 -4.16 -2.06
N GLU A 81 8.88 -2.89 -1.86
CA GLU A 81 9.69 -2.01 -1.04
C GLU A 81 8.82 -1.38 0.05
N ARG A 82 9.23 -1.55 1.31
CA ARG A 82 8.61 -0.93 2.47
C ARG A 82 9.62 0.01 3.11
N ARG A 83 9.24 1.28 3.27
CA ARG A 83 10.04 2.30 3.94
C ARG A 83 9.37 2.75 5.20
N PHE A 84 10.15 2.85 6.26
CA PHE A 84 9.68 3.37 7.54
C PHE A 84 10.51 4.60 7.91
N GLU A 85 9.84 5.71 8.21
CA GLU A 85 10.50 6.91 8.68
C GLU A 85 10.58 6.89 10.20
N ILE A 86 11.78 7.12 10.72
CA ILE A 86 12.10 7.06 12.16
C ILE A 86 12.56 8.45 12.58
N ASN A 87 11.94 9.01 13.62
CA ASN A 87 12.33 10.32 14.13
C ASN A 87 13.57 10.26 15.04
N SER A 88 14.01 11.42 15.55
CA SER A 88 15.18 11.53 16.42
C SER A 88 15.05 10.77 17.73
N LYS A 89 13.84 10.43 18.14
CA LYS A 89 13.54 9.65 19.34
C LYS A 89 13.47 8.15 19.07
N SER A 90 13.83 7.71 17.85
CA SER A 90 13.78 6.31 17.41
C SER A 90 12.36 5.75 17.37
N ILE A 91 11.38 6.58 17.04
CA ILE A 91 9.96 6.22 16.92
C ILE A 91 9.54 6.24 15.45
N VAL A 92 8.77 5.24 15.03
CA VAL A 92 8.20 5.17 13.69
C VAL A 92 7.12 6.24 13.54
N VAL A 93 7.30 7.16 12.61
CA VAL A 93 6.36 8.28 12.37
C VAL A 93 5.63 8.17 11.04
N GLY A 94 6.06 7.30 10.15
CA GLY A 94 5.41 7.12 8.86
C GLY A 94 5.94 5.91 8.12
N PHE A 95 5.25 5.55 7.05
CA PHE A 95 5.68 4.46 6.17
C PHE A 95 5.19 4.68 4.74
N VAL A 96 5.87 4.05 3.79
CA VAL A 96 5.45 3.95 2.39
C VAL A 96 5.64 2.51 1.94
N SER A 97 4.68 1.97 1.20
CA SER A 97 4.73 0.61 0.67
C SER A 97 4.47 0.63 -0.83
N ASN A 98 5.39 0.06 -1.61
CA ASN A 98 5.31 -0.01 -3.07
C ASN A 98 5.45 -1.45 -3.55
N GLY A 99 4.49 -1.91 -4.36
CA GLY A 99 4.52 -3.24 -4.96
C GLY A 99 4.26 -4.38 -4.00
N CYS A 100 3.78 -4.11 -2.81
CA CYS A 100 3.52 -5.10 -1.78
C CYS A 100 2.08 -5.61 -1.81
N PHE A 101 1.90 -6.93 -1.75
CA PHE A 101 0.58 -7.56 -1.73
C PHE A 101 0.62 -8.95 -1.07
#